data_c2ee98f94fefbe8ebd28a8794429a8f5
#
_entry.id   c2ee98f94fefbe8ebd28a8794429a8f5
#
_cell.length_a   1.000
_cell.length_b   1.000
_cell.length_c   1.000
_cell.angle_alpha   90.00
_cell.angle_beta   90.00
_cell.angle_gamma   90.00
#
_symmetry.space_group_name_H-M   'P 1'
#
loop_
_entity.id
_entity.type
_entity.pdbx_description
1 polymer ?
#
loop_
_entity_poly.entity_id
_entity_poly.type
_entity_poly.pdbx_seq_one_letter_code
_entity_poly.pdbx_strand_id
1 'polypeptide(L)'
;MRSARASIAVAFAIAAACLVSCANVSHGNTQEISVTSNPSGADVMLNNGMTGVTPFTITVPRERNLVFHFSKEGYQSADVFDQTNVEGKYVAADWATMLVTGLPFAWVNDVSSGAARTHEQLTVTANLVPDPSYVRPRYQAPPPETVKEAPSPSPTAGSSDAQSRK
;
A
#
# COMPACT_ATOMS: atom_id res chain seq x y z
N MET A 1 -2.49 8.54 58.84
CA MET A 1 -2.90 9.54 57.81
C MET A 1 -1.88 9.74 56.66
N ARG A 2 -0.57 9.59 56.86
CA ARG A 2 0.46 9.73 55.80
C ARG A 2 0.44 8.58 54.80
N SER A 3 0.19 7.33 55.19
CA SER A 3 0.17 6.15 54.31
C SER A 3 -1.03 6.16 53.36
N ALA A 4 -2.20 6.59 53.80
CA ALA A 4 -3.39 6.65 52.93
C ALA A 4 -3.23 7.70 51.83
N ARG A 5 -2.58 8.81 52.07
CA ARG A 5 -2.29 9.83 51.06
C ARG A 5 -1.29 9.36 50.03
N ALA A 6 -0.28 8.57 50.43
CA ALA A 6 0.69 7.96 49.52
C ALA A 6 0.02 6.93 48.62
N SER A 7 -0.87 6.10 49.15
CA SER A 7 -1.58 5.08 48.33
C SER A 7 -2.54 5.72 47.30
N ILE A 8 -3.21 6.81 47.66
CA ILE A 8 -4.09 7.56 46.76
C ILE A 8 -3.28 8.20 45.63
N ALA A 9 -2.11 8.77 45.92
CA ALA A 9 -1.23 9.37 44.94
C ALA A 9 -0.68 8.34 43.96
N VAL A 10 -0.30 7.15 44.45
CA VAL A 10 0.17 6.04 43.57
C VAL A 10 -0.95 5.52 42.69
N ALA A 11 -2.17 5.34 43.21
CA ALA A 11 -3.31 4.90 42.42
C ALA A 11 -3.67 5.92 41.32
N PHE A 12 -3.60 7.21 41.64
CA PHE A 12 -3.86 8.28 40.69
C PHE A 12 -2.78 8.34 39.58
N ALA A 13 -1.50 8.12 39.93
CA ALA A 13 -0.40 8.06 38.98
C ALA A 13 -0.53 6.86 38.04
N ILE A 14 -0.96 5.68 38.52
CA ILE A 14 -1.21 4.49 37.72
C ILE A 14 -2.40 4.71 36.79
N ALA A 15 -3.49 5.30 37.28
CA ALA A 15 -4.66 5.62 36.46
C ALA A 15 -4.32 6.62 35.32
N ALA A 16 -3.51 7.64 35.65
CA ALA A 16 -3.03 8.61 34.66
C ALA A 16 -2.12 7.96 33.64
N ALA A 17 -1.25 7.05 34.03
CA ALA A 17 -0.36 6.31 33.09
C ALA A 17 -1.15 5.41 32.12
N CYS A 18 -2.27 4.82 32.54
CA CYS A 18 -3.16 4.02 31.67
C CYS A 18 -3.88 4.87 30.60
N LEU A 19 -4.14 6.15 30.88
CA LEU A 19 -4.81 7.05 29.95
C LEU A 19 -3.89 7.53 28.82
N VAL A 20 -2.58 7.51 29.03
CA VAL A 20 -1.57 7.97 28.06
C VAL A 20 -1.32 6.96 26.92
N SER A 21 -1.73 5.70 27.07
CA SER A 21 -1.49 4.64 26.10
C SER A 21 -2.41 4.66 24.88
N CYS A 22 -3.38 5.59 24.80
CA CYS A 22 -4.47 5.50 23.84
C CYS A 22 -4.18 6.10 22.44
N ALA A 23 -3.17 6.95 22.26
CA ALA A 23 -2.95 7.62 20.97
C ALA A 23 -2.48 6.64 19.89
N ASN A 24 -1.56 5.76 20.22
CA ASN A 24 -1.05 4.72 19.31
C ASN A 24 -2.09 3.66 18.94
N VAL A 25 -3.11 3.48 19.78
CA VAL A 25 -4.18 2.48 19.56
C VAL A 25 -5.27 3.01 18.65
N SER A 26 -5.51 4.33 18.64
CA SER A 26 -6.66 4.92 17.93
C SER A 26 -6.37 5.24 16.45
N HIS A 27 -5.13 5.48 16.05
CA HIS A 27 -4.82 5.99 14.70
C HIS A 27 -3.93 5.10 13.87
N GLY A 28 -3.17 4.20 14.47
CA GLY A 28 -2.19 3.37 13.79
C GLY A 28 -1.08 4.18 13.10
N ASN A 29 -0.07 3.49 12.63
CA ASN A 29 1.09 4.05 11.93
C ASN A 29 0.97 3.95 10.40
N THR A 30 -0.18 3.51 9.89
CA THR A 30 -0.46 3.35 8.47
C THR A 30 -1.66 4.16 8.03
N GLN A 31 -1.74 4.47 6.75
CA GLN A 31 -2.85 5.18 6.13
C GLN A 31 -3.17 4.57 4.79
N GLU A 32 -4.44 4.58 4.44
CA GLU A 32 -4.95 4.14 3.16
C GLU A 32 -5.02 5.33 2.19
N ILE A 33 -4.43 5.16 0.99
CA ILE A 33 -4.39 6.18 -0.06
C ILE A 33 -5.00 5.59 -1.32
N SER A 34 -5.95 6.31 -1.93
CA SER A 34 -6.51 5.98 -3.23
C SER A 34 -5.64 6.58 -4.34
N VAL A 35 -5.22 5.74 -5.29
CA VAL A 35 -4.35 6.15 -6.40
C VAL A 35 -5.10 6.04 -7.71
N THR A 36 -5.18 7.15 -8.43
CA THR A 36 -5.91 7.26 -9.70
C THR A 36 -5.08 7.94 -10.76
N SER A 37 -5.42 7.74 -12.03
CA SER A 37 -4.79 8.46 -13.15
C SER A 37 -5.80 8.76 -14.25
N ASN A 38 -5.52 9.76 -15.02
CA ASN A 38 -6.24 10.07 -16.26
C ASN A 38 -5.24 10.12 -17.43
N PRO A 39 -5.35 9.16 -18.39
CA PRO A 39 -6.29 8.03 -18.43
C PRO A 39 -5.95 6.96 -17.38
N SER A 40 -6.95 6.19 -17.00
CA SER A 40 -6.79 5.05 -16.07
C SER A 40 -5.92 3.93 -16.67
N GLY A 41 -5.48 2.98 -15.84
CA GLY A 41 -4.64 1.87 -16.26
C GLY A 41 -3.19 2.31 -16.47
N ALA A 42 -2.68 3.22 -15.65
CA ALA A 42 -1.26 3.53 -15.56
C ALA A 42 -0.60 2.62 -14.52
N ASP A 43 0.60 2.16 -14.84
CA ASP A 43 1.47 1.48 -13.88
C ASP A 43 2.04 2.52 -12.92
N VAL A 44 2.03 2.19 -11.64
CA VAL A 44 2.52 3.08 -10.59
C VAL A 44 3.58 2.34 -9.77
N MET A 45 4.70 2.99 -9.54
CA MET A 45 5.75 2.53 -8.65
C MET A 45 6.01 3.58 -7.58
N LEU A 46 6.03 3.15 -6.32
CA LEU A 46 6.34 4.00 -5.18
C LEU A 46 7.82 3.89 -4.81
N ASN A 47 8.36 4.94 -4.17
CA ASN A 47 9.74 4.96 -3.66
C ASN A 47 10.03 3.92 -2.57
N ASN A 48 9.01 3.30 -1.98
CA ASN A 48 9.13 2.19 -1.03
C ASN A 48 9.12 0.79 -1.70
N GLY A 49 9.07 0.74 -3.05
CA GLY A 49 9.06 -0.49 -3.84
C GLY A 49 7.67 -1.10 -4.09
N MET A 50 6.62 -0.51 -3.56
CA MET A 50 5.24 -0.94 -3.84
C MET A 50 4.85 -0.56 -5.27
N THR A 51 4.06 -1.42 -5.93
CA THR A 51 3.59 -1.20 -7.30
C THR A 51 2.08 -1.48 -7.41
N GLY A 52 1.44 -0.88 -8.41
CA GLY A 52 0.02 -1.09 -8.69
C GLY A 52 -0.38 -0.54 -10.04
N VAL A 53 -1.62 -0.80 -10.45
CA VAL A 53 -2.21 -0.27 -11.69
C VAL A 53 -3.46 0.53 -11.34
N THR A 54 -3.55 1.76 -11.81
CA THR A 54 -4.65 2.67 -11.49
C THR A 54 -5.98 2.25 -12.11
N PRO A 55 -7.12 2.39 -11.40
CA PRO A 55 -7.23 2.86 -10.02
C PRO A 55 -6.99 1.73 -9.00
N PHE A 56 -6.31 2.03 -7.89
CA PHE A 56 -6.13 1.09 -6.78
C PHE A 56 -6.02 1.83 -5.45
N THR A 57 -6.15 1.10 -4.35
CA THR A 57 -5.96 1.61 -2.99
C THR A 57 -4.79 0.88 -2.35
N ILE A 58 -3.98 1.62 -1.62
CA ILE A 58 -2.77 1.10 -1.00
C ILE A 58 -2.65 1.59 0.44
N THR A 59 -2.21 0.71 1.34
CA THR A 59 -1.91 1.05 2.72
C THR A 59 -0.42 1.35 2.88
N VAL A 60 -0.09 2.54 3.34
CA VAL A 60 1.29 3.04 3.43
C VAL A 60 1.62 3.51 4.84
N PRO A 61 2.91 3.45 5.25
CA PRO A 61 3.36 4.01 6.51
C PRO A 61 3.25 5.54 6.52
N ARG A 62 2.79 6.12 7.63
CA ARG A 62 2.64 7.58 7.80
C ARG A 62 3.94 8.32 8.05
N GLU A 63 5.02 7.61 8.36
CA GLU A 63 6.29 8.20 8.77
C GLU A 63 7.12 8.79 7.64
N ARG A 64 6.83 8.44 6.37
CA ARG A 64 7.67 8.74 5.21
C ARG A 64 6.91 9.47 4.13
N ASN A 65 7.56 10.45 3.53
CA ASN A 65 7.09 11.06 2.28
C ASN A 65 7.12 10.03 1.16
N LEU A 66 6.09 10.05 0.33
CA LEU A 66 5.93 9.14 -0.78
C LEU A 66 6.11 9.86 -2.11
N VAL A 67 6.70 9.14 -3.06
CA VAL A 67 6.79 9.55 -4.46
C VAL A 67 6.12 8.48 -5.28
N PHE A 68 5.10 8.85 -6.02
CA PHE A 68 4.37 8.00 -6.94
C PHE A 68 4.86 8.27 -8.36
N HIS A 69 5.53 7.32 -8.96
CA HIS A 69 5.97 7.36 -10.34
C HIS A 69 4.93 6.68 -11.22
N PHE A 70 4.25 7.44 -12.06
CA PHE A 70 3.24 6.95 -12.99
C PHE A 70 3.85 6.74 -14.37
N SER A 71 3.60 5.59 -14.97
CA SER A 71 3.98 5.29 -16.34
C SER A 71 2.84 4.62 -17.10
N LYS A 72 2.67 4.99 -18.37
CA LYS A 72 1.66 4.41 -19.24
C LYS A 72 2.14 4.46 -20.69
N GLU A 73 1.92 3.38 -21.42
CA GLU A 73 2.27 3.28 -22.83
C GLU A 73 1.61 4.40 -23.66
N GLY A 74 2.42 5.13 -24.43
CA GLY A 74 1.97 6.27 -25.24
C GLY A 74 1.80 7.58 -24.49
N TYR A 75 2.21 7.63 -23.22
CA TYR A 75 2.13 8.82 -22.38
C TYR A 75 3.49 9.11 -21.73
N GLN A 76 3.71 10.39 -21.42
CA GLN A 76 4.86 10.82 -20.65
C GLN A 76 4.68 10.36 -19.20
N SER A 77 5.77 9.88 -18.58
CA SER A 77 5.76 9.55 -17.16
C SER A 77 5.58 10.82 -16.30
N ALA A 78 4.93 10.64 -15.15
CA ALA A 78 4.67 11.74 -14.21
C ALA A 78 4.99 11.29 -12.78
N ASP A 79 5.58 12.20 -12.00
CA ASP A 79 5.86 11.99 -10.58
C ASP A 79 4.93 12.86 -9.75
N VAL A 80 4.30 12.24 -8.74
CA VAL A 80 3.47 12.94 -7.76
C VAL A 80 4.08 12.74 -6.38
N PHE A 81 4.31 13.86 -5.69
CA PHE A 81 4.89 13.87 -4.35
C PHE A 81 3.77 14.02 -3.32
N ASP A 82 3.76 13.14 -2.34
CA ASP A 82 2.89 13.22 -1.18
C ASP A 82 3.73 13.37 0.09
N GLN A 83 3.47 14.45 0.83
CA GLN A 83 4.21 14.79 2.03
C GLN A 83 3.41 14.41 3.27
N THR A 84 4.13 14.02 4.31
CA THR A 84 3.53 13.77 5.61
C THR A 84 3.67 15.00 6.49
N ASN A 85 2.56 15.41 7.10
CA ASN A 85 2.51 16.51 8.05
C ASN A 85 2.17 16.02 9.45
N VAL A 86 2.74 16.67 10.47
CA VAL A 86 2.39 16.41 11.86
C VAL A 86 1.09 17.14 12.18
N GLU A 87 0.07 16.39 12.58
CA GLU A 87 -1.19 17.00 12.98
C GLU A 87 -1.09 17.68 14.35
N GLY A 88 -1.32 18.99 14.37
CA GLY A 88 -1.20 19.81 15.57
C GLY A 88 -2.09 19.39 16.75
N LYS A 89 -3.21 18.68 16.49
CA LYS A 89 -4.10 18.16 17.55
C LYS A 89 -3.41 17.11 18.43
N TYR A 90 -2.53 16.28 17.86
CA TYR A 90 -1.76 15.28 18.63
C TYR A 90 -0.65 15.93 19.43
N VAL A 91 0.01 16.94 18.85
CA VAL A 91 1.01 17.74 19.56
C VAL A 91 0.39 18.45 20.78
N ALA A 92 -0.82 18.99 20.63
CA ALA A 92 -1.52 19.65 21.75
C ALA A 92 -1.91 18.66 22.85
N ALA A 93 -2.36 17.44 22.50
CA ALA A 93 -2.68 16.39 23.48
C ALA A 93 -1.43 15.94 24.25
N ASP A 94 -0.29 15.84 23.57
CA ASP A 94 0.98 15.46 24.19
C ASP A 94 1.50 16.53 25.16
N TRP A 95 1.36 17.81 24.82
CA TRP A 95 1.67 18.91 25.75
C TRP A 95 0.82 18.87 27.01
N ALA A 96 -0.50 18.58 26.87
CA ALA A 96 -1.38 18.44 28.02
C ALA A 96 -0.95 17.27 28.91
N THR A 97 -0.56 16.15 28.31
CA THR A 97 -0.05 14.98 29.03
C THR A 97 1.26 15.28 29.74
N MET A 98 2.19 15.98 29.10
CA MET A 98 3.45 16.41 29.70
C MET A 98 3.24 17.31 30.92
N LEU A 99 2.26 18.22 30.86
CA LEU A 99 1.93 19.09 31.97
C LEU A 99 1.35 18.33 33.18
N VAL A 100 0.58 17.25 32.95
CA VAL A 100 -0.04 16.45 33.98
C VAL A 100 0.92 15.41 34.58
N THR A 101 1.73 14.77 33.76
CA THR A 101 2.60 13.63 34.14
C THR A 101 4.05 14.03 34.38
N GLY A 102 4.49 15.15 33.84
CA GLY A 102 5.90 15.58 33.85
C GLY A 102 6.83 14.71 33.00
N LEU A 103 6.29 13.83 32.16
CA LEU A 103 7.06 12.88 31.37
C LEU A 103 7.00 13.25 29.86
N PRO A 104 8.14 13.64 29.26
CA PRO A 104 8.18 14.04 27.84
C PRO A 104 8.20 12.86 26.85
N PHE A 105 8.18 11.60 27.34
CA PHE A 105 8.46 10.43 26.50
C PHE A 105 7.32 10.04 25.54
N ALA A 106 6.08 10.39 25.82
CA ALA A 106 4.95 10.06 24.96
C ALA A 106 5.08 10.74 23.58
N TRP A 107 5.42 12.03 23.57
CA TRP A 107 5.60 12.81 22.36
C TRP A 107 6.71 12.25 21.44
N VAL A 108 7.86 11.87 22.01
CA VAL A 108 8.98 11.33 21.22
C VAL A 108 8.60 10.03 20.52
N ASN A 109 7.82 9.18 21.19
CA ASN A 109 7.38 7.91 20.62
C ASN A 109 6.36 8.12 19.49
N ASP A 110 5.38 9.01 19.66
CA ASP A 110 4.33 9.24 18.67
C ASP A 110 4.85 9.94 17.40
N VAL A 111 5.80 10.87 17.54
CA VAL A 111 6.46 11.49 16.38
C VAL A 111 7.39 10.51 15.66
N SER A 112 8.11 9.65 16.40
CA SER A 112 9.04 8.69 15.82
C SER A 112 8.36 7.50 15.15
N SER A 113 7.20 7.06 15.67
CA SER A 113 6.41 5.96 15.11
C SER A 113 5.52 6.36 13.92
N GLY A 114 5.41 7.67 13.63
CA GLY A 114 4.52 8.19 12.59
C GLY A 114 3.06 8.30 13.02
N ALA A 115 2.68 7.91 14.26
CA ALA A 115 1.29 7.97 14.73
C ALA A 115 0.73 9.40 14.79
N ALA A 116 1.59 10.41 14.99
CA ALA A 116 1.24 11.82 14.98
C ALA A 116 1.27 12.45 13.57
N ARG A 117 1.57 11.67 12.53
CA ARG A 117 1.70 12.15 11.15
C ARG A 117 0.52 11.69 10.31
N THR A 118 0.22 12.48 9.29
CA THR A 118 -0.81 12.16 8.30
C THR A 118 -0.28 12.54 6.92
N HIS A 119 -0.53 11.71 5.92
CA HIS A 119 -0.35 12.07 4.53
C HIS A 119 -1.33 13.18 4.17
N GLU A 120 -0.84 14.18 3.46
CA GLU A 120 -1.64 15.35 3.07
C GLU A 120 -2.76 14.94 2.10
N GLN A 121 -2.48 13.98 1.24
CA GLN A 121 -3.41 13.53 0.22
C GLN A 121 -3.98 12.14 0.54
N LEU A 122 -5.29 12.07 0.71
CA LEU A 122 -6.02 10.78 0.78
C LEU A 122 -6.24 10.18 -0.61
N THR A 123 -6.17 11.01 -1.64
CA THR A 123 -6.32 10.61 -3.04
C THR A 123 -5.21 11.25 -3.86
N VAL A 124 -4.39 10.42 -4.47
CA VAL A 124 -3.33 10.83 -5.40
C VAL A 124 -3.84 10.64 -6.82
N THR A 125 -3.86 11.72 -7.61
CA THR A 125 -4.32 11.69 -9.00
C THR A 125 -3.25 12.24 -9.94
N ALA A 126 -2.87 11.46 -10.95
CA ALA A 126 -1.98 11.90 -12.01
C ALA A 126 -2.75 12.13 -13.32
N ASN A 127 -2.55 13.30 -13.94
CA ASN A 127 -2.99 13.57 -15.30
C ASN A 127 -1.83 13.35 -16.25
N LEU A 128 -1.88 12.26 -17.02
CA LEU A 128 -0.84 11.89 -17.95
C LEU A 128 -1.02 12.60 -19.29
N VAL A 129 0.08 13.14 -19.82
CA VAL A 129 0.09 13.83 -21.11
C VAL A 129 0.51 12.84 -22.19
N PRO A 130 -0.21 12.76 -23.34
CA PRO A 130 0.21 11.92 -24.44
C PRO A 130 1.63 12.26 -24.89
N ASP A 131 2.44 11.25 -25.18
CA ASP A 131 3.78 11.44 -25.70
C ASP A 131 3.71 11.57 -27.23
N PRO A 132 3.98 12.75 -27.82
CA PRO A 132 3.92 12.95 -29.26
C PRO A 132 5.01 12.18 -30.03
N SER A 133 6.05 11.75 -29.33
CA SER A 133 7.16 10.96 -29.93
C SER A 133 6.88 9.45 -29.89
N TYR A 134 5.82 9.03 -29.22
CA TYR A 134 5.50 7.62 -29.10
C TYR A 134 5.02 7.04 -30.44
N VAL A 135 5.81 6.12 -30.98
CA VAL A 135 5.44 5.32 -32.15
C VAL A 135 4.97 3.95 -31.66
N ARG A 136 3.66 3.68 -31.79
CA ARG A 136 3.11 2.38 -31.40
C ARG A 136 3.87 1.26 -32.10
N PRO A 137 4.44 0.28 -31.37
CA PRO A 137 5.07 -0.88 -31.98
C PRO A 137 4.10 -1.55 -32.95
N ARG A 138 4.52 -1.75 -34.19
CA ARG A 138 3.70 -2.46 -35.18
C ARG A 138 3.62 -3.92 -34.71
N TYR A 139 2.42 -4.37 -34.36
CA TYR A 139 2.21 -5.78 -34.03
C TYR A 139 2.68 -6.65 -35.20
N GLN A 140 3.76 -7.35 -34.99
CA GLN A 140 4.17 -8.44 -35.88
C GLN A 140 3.49 -9.70 -35.32
N ALA A 141 2.50 -10.21 -36.08
CA ALA A 141 1.92 -11.49 -35.72
C ALA A 141 3.06 -12.53 -35.62
N PRO A 142 3.07 -13.36 -34.58
CA PRO A 142 4.04 -14.46 -34.51
C PRO A 142 3.95 -15.26 -35.81
N PRO A 143 5.09 -15.75 -36.34
CA PRO A 143 5.07 -16.61 -37.48
C PRO A 143 4.06 -17.72 -37.24
N PRO A 144 3.28 -18.13 -38.25
CA PRO A 144 2.37 -19.25 -38.12
C PRO A 144 3.16 -20.43 -37.57
N GLU A 145 2.82 -20.87 -36.37
CA GLU A 145 3.39 -22.10 -35.83
C GLU A 145 3.11 -23.19 -36.87
N THR A 146 4.19 -23.75 -37.40
CA THR A 146 4.09 -24.94 -38.24
C THR A 146 3.43 -26.02 -37.40
N VAL A 147 2.14 -26.20 -37.57
CA VAL A 147 1.40 -27.29 -36.94
C VAL A 147 2.13 -28.54 -37.34
N LYS A 148 2.95 -29.08 -36.43
CA LYS A 148 3.50 -30.43 -36.63
C LYS A 148 2.29 -31.34 -36.72
N GLU A 149 2.02 -31.75 -37.96
CA GLU A 149 0.99 -32.73 -38.27
C GLU A 149 1.14 -33.91 -37.29
N ALA A 150 0.14 -34.09 -36.45
CA ALA A 150 0.12 -35.23 -35.54
C ALA A 150 0.23 -36.51 -36.37
N PRO A 151 1.07 -37.48 -35.99
CA PRO A 151 1.21 -38.72 -36.75
C PRO A 151 -0.16 -39.39 -36.89
N SER A 152 -0.57 -39.59 -38.13
CA SER A 152 -1.80 -40.28 -38.50
C SER A 152 -1.85 -41.63 -37.76
N PRO A 153 -2.98 -41.99 -37.11
CA PRO A 153 -3.09 -43.27 -36.45
C PRO A 153 -2.96 -44.39 -37.49
N SER A 154 -1.97 -45.24 -37.29
CA SER A 154 -1.78 -46.46 -38.11
C SER A 154 -3.06 -47.30 -38.12
N PRO A 155 -3.50 -47.81 -39.28
CA PRO A 155 -4.65 -48.66 -39.35
C PRO A 155 -4.36 -49.95 -38.56
N THR A 156 -5.14 -50.19 -37.53
CA THR A 156 -5.16 -51.44 -36.77
C THR A 156 -5.53 -52.54 -37.71
N ALA A 157 -4.57 -53.45 -37.98
CA ALA A 157 -4.79 -54.69 -38.72
C ALA A 157 -5.88 -55.51 -38.03
N GLY A 158 -6.96 -55.71 -38.74
CA GLY A 158 -8.03 -56.57 -38.27
C GLY A 158 -7.52 -58.00 -38.09
N SER A 159 -7.62 -58.49 -36.87
CA SER A 159 -7.51 -59.90 -36.60
C SER A 159 -8.83 -60.56 -36.95
N SER A 160 -8.85 -61.21 -38.10
CA SER A 160 -9.84 -62.22 -38.42
C SER A 160 -9.46 -63.47 -37.68
N ASP A 161 -10.26 -63.88 -36.72
CA ASP A 161 -10.40 -65.30 -36.34
C ASP A 161 -11.81 -65.53 -35.85
N ALA A 162 -12.68 -65.73 -36.78
CA ALA A 162 -13.88 -66.55 -36.59
C ALA A 162 -13.56 -67.94 -37.10
N GLN A 163 -13.53 -68.89 -36.26
CA GLN A 163 -14.06 -70.22 -36.58
C GLN A 163 -13.85 -71.24 -35.44
N SER A 164 -14.93 -71.74 -34.99
CA SER A 164 -15.24 -73.18 -35.04
C SER A 164 -15.35 -73.87 -33.67
N ARG A 165 -16.53 -74.41 -33.55
CA ARG A 165 -16.94 -75.71 -32.99
C ARG A 165 -17.59 -75.68 -31.62
N LYS A 166 -18.71 -76.08 -31.69
CA LYS A 166 -19.68 -77.18 -31.47
C LYS A 166 -20.62 -76.85 -30.33
#